data_16d5a7e163a79a65378fedd8e102679f
#
_entry.id   16d5a7e163a79a65378fedd8e102679f
#
_cell.length_a   1.000
_cell.length_b   1.000
_cell.length_c   1.000
_cell.angle_alpha   90.00
_cell.angle_beta   90.00
_cell.angle_gamma   90.00
#
_symmetry.space_group_name_H-M   'P 1'
#
loop_
_entity.id
_entity.type
_entity.pdbx_description
1 polymer ?
#
loop_
_entity_poly.entity_id
_entity_poly.type
_entity_poly.pdbx_seq_one_letter_code
_entity_poly.pdbx_strand_id
1 'polypeptide(L)'
;MRRLLLILLSAITIQLSAQPRVGFAYYDVDRAYDTIPSPFYDDSAFTPSGRNRWDKERYERKINGIAAVVDSMAMPIVALYGIENEQVVRDIVAKSSGDYSYIHRTLNRLDGMDFALLYYGDVLFPEKVEVGLDYVVINAAVGNREFTFVLTHRSRLLATVVAKLAEQTPQRLIVVAGDLYGINYEQFGLSEATAEAEHAGHGNTVYRGEWRMFDKILTDKRFATHCDVYARHWLLDRNGEPRPTFNREGYKGGVSRKLPIFCYMW
;
A
#
# COMPACT_ATOMS: atom_id res chain seq x y z
N MET A 1 68.56 2.82 -31.47
CA MET A 1 67.24 2.20 -31.70
C MET A 1 66.53 2.08 -30.36
N ARG A 2 65.62 3.01 -30.02
CA ARG A 2 64.81 3.01 -28.79
C ARG A 2 63.50 2.31 -29.13
N ARG A 3 63.24 1.17 -28.50
CA ARG A 3 61.94 0.47 -28.58
C ARG A 3 60.95 1.14 -27.61
N LEU A 4 59.92 1.77 -28.15
CA LEU A 4 58.77 2.29 -27.42
C LEU A 4 57.84 1.13 -27.07
N LEU A 5 57.70 0.83 -25.77
CA LEU A 5 56.74 -0.15 -25.28
C LEU A 5 55.43 0.58 -25.04
N LEU A 6 54.45 0.39 -25.91
CA LEU A 6 53.09 0.88 -25.73
C LEU A 6 52.35 -0.11 -24.78
N ILE A 7 52.13 0.32 -23.52
CA ILE A 7 51.27 -0.40 -22.59
C ILE A 7 49.82 0.07 -22.87
N LEU A 8 49.02 -0.81 -23.49
CA LEU A 8 47.58 -0.63 -23.60
C LEU A 8 46.96 -0.92 -22.23
N LEU A 9 46.60 0.11 -21.48
CA LEU A 9 45.73 0.00 -20.32
C LEU A 9 44.28 -0.17 -20.82
N SER A 10 43.78 -1.40 -20.86
CA SER A 10 42.36 -1.68 -21.04
C SER A 10 41.63 -1.28 -19.73
N ALA A 11 41.01 -0.11 -19.73
CA ALA A 11 40.12 0.29 -18.66
C ALA A 11 38.86 -0.60 -18.74
N ILE A 12 38.79 -1.62 -17.90
CA ILE A 12 37.55 -2.36 -17.65
C ILE A 12 36.65 -1.43 -16.83
N THR A 13 35.76 -0.75 -17.51
CA THR A 13 34.67 -0.02 -16.86
C THR A 13 33.69 -1.08 -16.34
N ILE A 14 33.81 -1.41 -15.06
CA ILE A 14 32.75 -2.15 -14.35
C ILE A 14 31.56 -1.19 -14.28
N GLN A 15 30.61 -1.33 -15.19
CA GLN A 15 29.30 -0.73 -15.03
C GLN A 15 28.65 -1.43 -13.83
N LEU A 16 28.74 -0.81 -12.64
CA LEU A 16 27.84 -1.14 -11.56
C LEU A 16 26.43 -0.74 -12.05
N SER A 17 25.73 -1.71 -12.64
CA SER A 17 24.28 -1.56 -12.87
C SER A 17 23.64 -1.49 -11.51
N ALA A 18 23.34 -0.28 -11.03
CA ALA A 18 22.51 -0.11 -9.84
C ALA A 18 21.19 -0.84 -10.13
N GLN A 19 20.86 -1.83 -9.31
CA GLN A 19 19.58 -2.53 -9.47
C GLN A 19 18.47 -1.49 -9.37
N PRO A 20 17.50 -1.50 -10.32
CA PRO A 20 16.42 -0.53 -10.30
C PRO A 20 15.64 -0.65 -8.98
N ARG A 21 15.45 0.47 -8.30
CA ARG A 21 14.66 0.54 -7.08
C ARG A 21 13.19 0.38 -7.45
N VAL A 22 12.50 -0.49 -6.73
CA VAL A 22 11.04 -0.65 -6.83
C VAL A 22 10.40 0.16 -5.71
N GLY A 23 9.64 1.17 -6.07
CA GLY A 23 8.82 1.93 -5.11
C GLY A 23 7.48 1.26 -4.89
N PHE A 24 7.12 1.03 -3.63
CA PHE A 24 5.85 0.45 -3.22
C PHE A 24 5.29 1.24 -2.04
N ALA A 25 3.98 1.51 -2.04
CA ALA A 25 3.30 2.11 -0.90
C ALA A 25 2.06 1.30 -0.51
N TYR A 26 1.70 1.38 0.77
CA TYR A 26 0.44 0.89 1.29
C TYR A 26 -0.29 2.01 2.04
N TYR A 27 -1.59 2.15 1.78
CA TYR A 27 -2.43 3.16 2.42
C TYR A 27 -3.81 2.60 2.76
N ASP A 28 -4.12 2.53 4.05
CA ASP A 28 -5.47 2.32 4.55
C ASP A 28 -6.22 3.65 4.51
N VAL A 29 -7.16 3.78 3.59
CA VAL A 29 -7.91 5.02 3.35
C VAL A 29 -9.10 5.21 4.30
N ASP A 30 -9.27 4.37 5.32
CA ASP A 30 -10.32 4.46 6.33
C ASP A 30 -11.72 4.57 5.71
N ARG A 31 -12.14 3.53 4.99
CA ARG A 31 -13.49 3.36 4.42
C ARG A 31 -13.92 4.45 3.44
N ALA A 32 -13.57 4.25 2.19
CA ALA A 32 -14.05 5.02 1.06
C ALA A 32 -15.32 4.38 0.50
N TYR A 33 -16.46 4.61 1.17
CA TYR A 33 -17.77 4.26 0.66
C TYR A 33 -18.18 5.21 -0.46
N ASP A 34 -18.95 4.72 -1.43
CA ASP A 34 -19.69 5.59 -2.34
C ASP A 34 -20.94 6.18 -1.65
N THR A 35 -21.90 6.68 -2.39
CA THR A 35 -23.13 7.28 -1.81
C THR A 35 -24.38 6.44 -2.06
N ILE A 36 -24.23 5.24 -2.64
CA ILE A 36 -25.30 4.35 -3.06
C ILE A 36 -25.38 3.17 -2.07
N PRO A 37 -26.54 2.92 -1.45
CA PRO A 37 -26.66 1.81 -0.51
C PRO A 37 -26.35 0.47 -1.13
N SER A 38 -25.50 -0.31 -0.50
CA SER A 38 -25.17 -1.66 -0.93
C SER A 38 -26.31 -2.64 -0.60
N PRO A 39 -26.64 -3.57 -1.52
CA PRO A 39 -27.55 -4.66 -1.20
C PRO A 39 -26.89 -5.82 -0.44
N PHE A 40 -25.56 -5.81 -0.22
CA PHE A 40 -24.79 -6.94 0.29
C PHE A 40 -24.29 -6.75 1.73
N TYR A 41 -24.18 -5.52 2.21
CA TYR A 41 -23.71 -5.17 3.56
C TYR A 41 -24.37 -3.85 4.03
N ASP A 42 -24.34 -3.58 5.32
CA ASP A 42 -24.91 -2.37 5.91
C ASP A 42 -23.93 -1.20 5.84
N ASP A 43 -24.08 -0.37 4.83
CA ASP A 43 -23.43 0.92 4.66
C ASP A 43 -24.39 2.12 4.82
N SER A 44 -25.60 1.88 5.34
CA SER A 44 -26.67 2.86 5.47
C SER A 44 -26.25 4.17 6.14
N ALA A 45 -25.26 4.12 7.02
CA ALA A 45 -24.67 5.30 7.64
C ALA A 45 -23.95 6.21 6.63
N PHE A 46 -23.48 5.67 5.49
CA PHE A 46 -22.69 6.34 4.44
C PHE A 46 -23.53 6.67 3.21
N THR A 47 -24.75 7.08 3.40
CA THR A 47 -25.66 7.59 2.37
C THR A 47 -26.00 9.05 2.65
N PRO A 48 -26.56 9.81 1.68
CA PRO A 48 -26.96 11.21 1.88
C PRO A 48 -27.99 11.40 2.99
N SER A 49 -28.89 10.43 3.19
CA SER A 49 -29.88 10.40 4.26
C SER A 49 -29.41 9.68 5.54
N GLY A 50 -28.26 9.02 5.46
CA GLY A 50 -27.69 8.25 6.57
C GLY A 50 -27.13 9.11 7.70
N ARG A 51 -26.78 8.46 8.82
CA ARG A 51 -26.25 9.13 10.03
C ARG A 51 -25.05 10.04 9.72
N ASN A 52 -24.19 9.65 8.81
CA ASN A 52 -22.98 10.40 8.44
C ASN A 52 -23.26 11.49 7.40
N ARG A 53 -24.49 11.58 6.86
CA ARG A 53 -24.86 12.50 5.80
C ARG A 53 -23.82 12.47 4.67
N TRP A 54 -23.51 11.26 4.20
CA TRP A 54 -22.45 11.01 3.22
C TRP A 54 -22.96 11.35 1.82
N ASP A 55 -22.92 12.63 1.48
CA ASP A 55 -23.35 13.16 0.20
C ASP A 55 -22.22 13.20 -0.83
N LYS A 56 -22.57 13.60 -2.05
CA LYS A 56 -21.65 13.70 -3.16
C LYS A 56 -20.45 14.61 -2.87
N GLU A 57 -20.66 15.74 -2.17
CA GLU A 57 -19.58 16.68 -1.87
C GLU A 57 -18.54 16.04 -0.93
N ARG A 58 -18.99 15.34 0.11
CA ARG A 58 -18.12 14.64 1.06
C ARG A 58 -17.38 13.48 0.40
N TYR A 59 -18.09 12.73 -0.45
CA TYR A 59 -17.50 11.67 -1.27
C TYR A 59 -16.40 12.23 -2.18
N GLU A 60 -16.70 13.23 -3.01
CA GLU A 60 -15.73 13.84 -3.91
C GLU A 60 -14.52 14.40 -3.17
N ARG A 61 -14.72 15.02 -2.00
CA ARG A 61 -13.63 15.49 -1.14
C ARG A 61 -12.73 14.35 -0.67
N LYS A 62 -13.32 13.21 -0.30
CA LYS A 62 -12.59 12.00 0.10
C LYS A 62 -11.76 11.46 -1.06
N ILE A 63 -12.37 11.29 -2.23
CA ILE A 63 -11.71 10.78 -3.44
C ILE A 63 -10.56 11.70 -3.87
N ASN A 64 -10.82 13.01 -3.95
CA ASN A 64 -9.78 13.99 -4.25
C ASN A 64 -8.63 13.95 -3.23
N GLY A 65 -8.93 13.75 -1.96
CA GLY A 65 -7.94 13.62 -0.91
C GLY A 65 -7.06 12.36 -1.08
N ILE A 66 -7.67 11.21 -1.40
CA ILE A 66 -6.94 9.96 -1.66
C ILE A 66 -6.05 10.13 -2.91
N ALA A 67 -6.61 10.65 -4.00
CA ALA A 67 -5.85 10.89 -5.23
C ALA A 67 -4.66 11.83 -5.00
N ALA A 68 -4.85 12.92 -4.25
CA ALA A 68 -3.77 13.84 -3.90
C ALA A 68 -2.66 13.16 -3.07
N VAL A 69 -3.00 12.21 -2.19
CA VAL A 69 -1.99 11.42 -1.45
C VAL A 69 -1.22 10.53 -2.41
N VAL A 70 -1.91 9.80 -3.28
CA VAL A 70 -1.29 8.91 -4.29
C VAL A 70 -0.32 9.69 -5.17
N ASP A 71 -0.77 10.82 -5.73
CA ASP A 71 0.06 11.69 -6.58
C ASP A 71 1.26 12.26 -5.83
N SER A 72 1.06 12.70 -4.60
CA SER A 72 2.12 13.31 -3.79
C SER A 72 3.17 12.31 -3.32
N MET A 73 2.81 11.02 -3.15
CA MET A 73 3.79 9.95 -2.89
C MET A 73 4.62 9.62 -4.13
N ALA A 74 4.05 9.80 -5.32
CA ALA A 74 4.68 9.50 -6.61
C ALA A 74 5.28 8.07 -6.68
N MET A 75 4.59 7.09 -6.08
CA MET A 75 5.04 5.70 -6.07
C MET A 75 4.47 4.95 -7.28
N PRO A 76 5.28 4.14 -7.98
CA PRO A 76 4.80 3.41 -9.14
C PRO A 76 3.84 2.27 -8.81
N ILE A 77 3.81 1.82 -7.55
CA ILE A 77 2.91 0.77 -7.06
C ILE A 77 2.33 1.23 -5.72
N VAL A 78 1.01 1.36 -5.65
CA VAL A 78 0.30 1.80 -4.44
C VAL A 78 -0.84 0.84 -4.12
N ALA A 79 -0.73 0.14 -3.00
CA ALA A 79 -1.81 -0.68 -2.46
C ALA A 79 -2.73 0.19 -1.59
N LEU A 80 -4.03 0.09 -1.82
CA LEU A 80 -5.07 0.76 -1.04
C LEU A 80 -5.91 -0.30 -0.33
N TYR A 81 -6.28 -0.04 0.92
CA TYR A 81 -7.30 -0.77 1.66
C TYR A 81 -8.40 0.16 2.12
N GLY A 82 -9.61 -0.37 2.30
CA GLY A 82 -10.75 0.42 2.72
C GLY A 82 -11.50 1.05 1.54
N ILE A 83 -11.45 0.39 0.40
CA ILE A 83 -12.18 0.70 -0.83
C ILE A 83 -13.46 -0.12 -0.85
N GLU A 84 -14.60 0.49 -1.10
CA GLU A 84 -15.88 -0.22 -1.13
C GLU A 84 -16.06 -1.07 -2.38
N ASN A 85 -15.77 -0.50 -3.54
CA ASN A 85 -16.05 -1.15 -4.82
C ASN A 85 -15.15 -0.61 -5.94
N GLU A 86 -15.29 -1.22 -7.13
CA GLU A 86 -14.49 -0.85 -8.29
C GLU A 86 -14.75 0.59 -8.76
N GLN A 87 -15.97 1.11 -8.60
CA GLN A 87 -16.29 2.50 -9.01
C GLN A 87 -15.48 3.50 -8.18
N VAL A 88 -15.34 3.26 -6.88
CA VAL A 88 -14.48 4.08 -6.01
C VAL A 88 -13.02 4.09 -6.49
N VAL A 89 -12.49 2.93 -6.93
CA VAL A 89 -11.13 2.86 -7.51
C VAL A 89 -11.04 3.69 -8.80
N ARG A 90 -12.01 3.55 -9.69
CA ARG A 90 -12.08 4.32 -10.94
C ARG A 90 -12.10 5.82 -10.68
N ASP A 91 -12.88 6.25 -9.70
CA ASP A 91 -12.97 7.67 -9.33
C ASP A 91 -11.65 8.20 -8.76
N ILE A 92 -10.93 7.40 -7.95
CA ILE A 92 -9.60 7.75 -7.45
C ILE A 92 -8.60 7.89 -8.61
N VAL A 93 -8.55 6.90 -9.52
CA VAL A 93 -7.65 6.92 -10.68
C VAL A 93 -7.97 8.10 -11.60
N ALA A 94 -9.25 8.37 -11.84
CA ALA A 94 -9.68 9.50 -12.68
C ALA A 94 -9.32 10.88 -12.09
N LYS A 95 -9.10 10.97 -10.77
CA LYS A 95 -8.67 12.19 -10.07
C LYS A 95 -7.15 12.28 -9.86
N SER A 96 -6.45 11.17 -9.98
CA SER A 96 -4.99 11.15 -9.92
C SER A 96 -4.38 11.74 -11.17
N SER A 97 -3.24 12.39 -11.02
CA SER A 97 -2.46 12.94 -12.14
C SER A 97 -1.55 11.89 -12.80
N GLY A 98 -1.26 10.79 -12.08
CA GLY A 98 -0.49 9.66 -12.59
C GLY A 98 -1.33 8.77 -13.51
N ASP A 99 -0.69 8.18 -14.53
CA ASP A 99 -1.33 7.23 -15.45
C ASP A 99 -1.38 5.83 -14.82
N TYR A 100 -2.22 5.67 -13.79
CA TYR A 100 -2.36 4.42 -13.06
C TYR A 100 -3.34 3.46 -13.74
N SER A 101 -2.89 2.24 -13.97
CA SER A 101 -3.74 1.07 -14.08
C SER A 101 -4.09 0.56 -12.68
N TYR A 102 -5.10 -0.32 -12.56
CA TYR A 102 -5.47 -0.86 -11.25
C TYR A 102 -5.89 -2.33 -11.30
N ILE A 103 -5.76 -2.98 -10.15
CA ILE A 103 -6.37 -4.27 -9.83
C ILE A 103 -7.31 -4.03 -8.65
N HIS A 104 -8.56 -4.47 -8.79
CA HIS A 104 -9.53 -4.52 -7.70
C HIS A 104 -10.17 -5.90 -7.65
N ARG A 105 -10.45 -6.39 -6.45
CA ARG A 105 -11.20 -7.64 -6.22
C ARG A 105 -12.03 -7.52 -4.95
N THR A 106 -13.28 -7.96 -5.05
CA THR A 106 -14.21 -7.96 -3.92
C THR A 106 -13.90 -9.10 -2.96
N LEU A 107 -13.78 -8.78 -1.66
CA LEU A 107 -13.47 -9.71 -0.58
C LEU A 107 -14.69 -10.35 0.09
N ASN A 108 -15.90 -9.94 -0.25
CA ASN A 108 -17.14 -10.37 0.42
C ASN A 108 -17.11 -10.19 1.96
N ARG A 109 -16.48 -9.12 2.43
CA ARG A 109 -16.43 -8.78 3.85
C ARG A 109 -17.74 -8.14 4.29
N LEU A 110 -18.09 -8.32 5.59
CA LEU A 110 -19.30 -7.73 6.18
C LEU A 110 -19.29 -6.21 6.21
N ASP A 111 -18.10 -5.59 6.20
CA ASP A 111 -17.92 -4.13 6.14
C ASP A 111 -17.82 -3.59 4.71
N GLY A 112 -17.86 -4.47 3.70
CA GLY A 112 -17.75 -4.11 2.30
C GLY A 112 -16.39 -3.53 1.87
N MET A 113 -15.34 -3.70 2.70
CA MET A 113 -14.04 -3.09 2.40
C MET A 113 -13.12 -4.04 1.65
N ASP A 114 -12.62 -3.56 0.53
CA ASP A 114 -11.76 -4.28 -0.39
C ASP A 114 -10.34 -3.69 -0.45
N PHE A 115 -9.47 -4.38 -1.21
CA PHE A 115 -8.17 -3.88 -1.64
C PHE A 115 -8.20 -3.43 -3.09
N ALA A 116 -7.39 -2.41 -3.39
CA ALA A 116 -7.00 -2.08 -4.74
C ALA A 116 -5.47 -1.96 -4.83
N LEU A 117 -4.90 -2.32 -5.98
CA LEU A 117 -3.49 -2.05 -6.30
C LEU A 117 -3.47 -1.13 -7.51
N LEU A 118 -2.99 0.10 -7.32
CA LEU A 118 -2.71 1.04 -8.39
C LEU A 118 -1.26 0.84 -8.85
N TYR A 119 -1.00 0.90 -10.16
CA TYR A 119 0.35 0.68 -10.67
C TYR A 119 0.56 1.33 -12.03
N TYR A 120 1.79 1.72 -12.34
CA TYR A 120 2.16 2.14 -13.68
C TYR A 120 2.32 0.91 -14.59
N GLY A 121 1.65 0.93 -15.74
CA GLY A 121 1.58 -0.19 -16.66
C GLY A 121 2.92 -0.56 -17.30
N ASP A 122 3.90 0.32 -17.31
CA ASP A 122 5.28 0.08 -17.74
C ASP A 122 6.19 -0.44 -16.61
N VAL A 123 5.71 -0.45 -15.36
CA VAL A 123 6.47 -0.91 -14.18
C VAL A 123 6.03 -2.29 -13.70
N LEU A 124 4.72 -2.54 -13.61
CA LEU A 124 4.18 -3.78 -13.07
C LEU A 124 3.28 -4.47 -14.10
N PHE A 125 3.52 -5.76 -14.30
CA PHE A 125 2.76 -6.61 -15.21
C PHE A 125 2.04 -7.71 -14.42
N PRO A 126 0.72 -7.58 -14.18
CA PRO A 126 -0.04 -8.57 -13.41
C PRO A 126 -0.14 -9.91 -14.16
N GLU A 127 0.00 -11.02 -13.43
CA GLU A 127 -0.10 -12.37 -13.98
C GLU A 127 -1.30 -13.13 -13.42
N LYS A 128 -1.46 -13.12 -12.08
CA LYS A 128 -2.52 -13.85 -11.38
C LYS A 128 -2.97 -13.10 -10.14
N VAL A 129 -4.27 -13.11 -9.89
CA VAL A 129 -4.86 -12.55 -8.67
C VAL A 129 -5.71 -13.61 -7.98
N GLU A 130 -5.43 -13.86 -6.71
CA GLU A 130 -6.20 -14.77 -5.86
C GLU A 130 -6.78 -13.99 -4.68
N VAL A 131 -7.99 -14.33 -4.27
CA VAL A 131 -8.73 -13.66 -3.19
C VAL A 131 -8.94 -14.64 -2.06
N GLY A 132 -8.60 -14.24 -0.86
CA GLY A 132 -8.98 -14.89 0.37
C GLY A 132 -10.02 -14.09 1.15
N LEU A 133 -10.31 -14.52 2.38
CA LEU A 133 -11.32 -13.85 3.21
C LEU A 133 -10.91 -12.42 3.60
N ASP A 134 -9.64 -12.24 4.02
CA ASP A 134 -9.09 -10.98 4.52
C ASP A 134 -7.75 -10.62 3.84
N TYR A 135 -7.52 -11.15 2.63
CA TYR A 135 -6.29 -10.90 1.89
C TYR A 135 -6.48 -11.07 0.39
N VAL A 136 -5.60 -10.43 -0.37
CA VAL A 136 -5.46 -10.61 -1.81
C VAL A 136 -4.01 -10.97 -2.11
N VAL A 137 -3.79 -11.97 -2.96
CA VAL A 137 -2.47 -12.35 -3.48
C VAL A 137 -2.39 -11.94 -4.94
N ILE A 138 -1.37 -11.16 -5.29
CA ILE A 138 -1.15 -10.67 -6.64
C ILE A 138 0.24 -11.11 -7.09
N ASN A 139 0.29 -12.02 -8.04
CA ASN A 139 1.51 -12.35 -8.75
C ASN A 139 1.71 -11.38 -9.90
N ALA A 140 2.91 -10.81 -10.01
CA ALA A 140 3.24 -9.86 -11.05
C ALA A 140 4.74 -9.90 -11.37
N ALA A 141 5.11 -9.48 -12.58
CA ALA A 141 6.47 -9.13 -12.91
C ALA A 141 6.71 -7.63 -12.69
N VAL A 142 7.87 -7.26 -12.13
CA VAL A 142 8.34 -5.88 -11.98
C VAL A 142 9.77 -5.83 -12.55
N GLY A 143 9.93 -5.21 -13.71
CA GLY A 143 11.16 -5.32 -14.49
C GLY A 143 11.43 -6.76 -14.88
N ASN A 144 12.59 -7.29 -14.50
CA ASN A 144 13.00 -8.69 -14.77
C ASN A 144 12.83 -9.63 -13.56
N ARG A 145 12.11 -9.20 -12.52
CA ARG A 145 11.90 -9.97 -11.29
C ARG A 145 10.43 -10.33 -11.10
N GLU A 146 10.19 -11.51 -10.55
CA GLU A 146 8.84 -12.00 -10.23
C GLU A 146 8.51 -11.69 -8.76
N PHE A 147 7.38 -11.07 -8.56
CA PHE A 147 6.87 -10.69 -7.25
C PHE A 147 5.58 -11.41 -6.90
N THR A 148 5.36 -11.60 -5.62
CA THR A 148 4.07 -11.94 -5.04
C THR A 148 3.73 -10.90 -3.97
N PHE A 149 2.78 -10.02 -4.26
CA PHE A 149 2.23 -9.07 -3.29
C PHE A 149 1.08 -9.74 -2.53
N VAL A 150 1.14 -9.71 -1.21
CA VAL A 150 0.06 -10.16 -0.31
C VAL A 150 -0.45 -8.95 0.44
N LEU A 151 -1.63 -8.48 0.06
CA LEU A 151 -2.31 -7.38 0.75
C LEU A 151 -3.25 -7.98 1.79
N THR A 152 -3.20 -7.49 3.03
CA THR A 152 -3.93 -8.11 4.13
C THR A 152 -4.47 -7.11 5.15
N HIS A 153 -5.60 -7.45 5.79
CA HIS A 153 -6.13 -6.71 6.92
C HIS A 153 -6.42 -7.68 8.07
N ARG A 154 -5.44 -7.87 8.95
CA ARG A 154 -5.49 -8.73 10.15
C ARG A 154 -5.90 -10.19 9.87
N SER A 155 -5.54 -10.72 8.69
CA SER A 155 -5.89 -12.10 8.36
C SER A 155 -5.21 -13.10 9.30
N ARG A 156 -6.01 -13.96 9.92
CA ARG A 156 -5.51 -15.07 10.74
C ARG A 156 -4.88 -16.18 9.89
N LEU A 157 -5.18 -16.22 8.60
CA LEU A 157 -4.65 -17.20 7.64
C LEU A 157 -3.30 -16.79 7.05
N LEU A 158 -2.83 -15.57 7.35
CA LEU A 158 -1.67 -14.99 6.69
C LEU A 158 -0.41 -15.86 6.81
N ALA A 159 -0.15 -16.45 7.99
CA ALA A 159 1.00 -17.34 8.18
C ALA A 159 0.97 -18.54 7.23
N THR A 160 -0.19 -19.20 7.12
CA THR A 160 -0.38 -20.35 6.23
C THR A 160 -0.23 -19.95 4.77
N VAL A 161 -0.77 -18.77 4.40
CA VAL A 161 -0.68 -18.25 3.02
C VAL A 161 0.76 -17.97 2.65
N VAL A 162 1.51 -17.26 3.49
CA VAL A 162 2.91 -16.90 3.22
C VAL A 162 3.79 -18.16 3.15
N ALA A 163 3.61 -19.12 4.09
CA ALA A 163 4.35 -20.38 4.07
C ALA A 163 4.10 -21.18 2.77
N LYS A 164 2.84 -21.29 2.36
CA LYS A 164 2.47 -21.97 1.11
C LYS A 164 3.09 -21.28 -0.13
N LEU A 165 3.07 -19.95 -0.18
CA LEU A 165 3.66 -19.19 -1.29
C LEU A 165 5.18 -19.39 -1.34
N ALA A 166 5.87 -19.33 -0.20
CA ALA A 166 7.30 -19.55 -0.13
C ALA A 166 7.72 -20.97 -0.57
N GLU A 167 6.88 -21.99 -0.27
CA GLU A 167 7.11 -23.35 -0.71
C GLU A 167 6.82 -23.56 -2.21
N GLN A 168 5.69 -23.05 -2.69
CA GLN A 168 5.23 -23.29 -4.06
C GLN A 168 5.93 -22.45 -5.12
N THR A 169 6.39 -21.28 -4.76
CA THR A 169 7.03 -20.32 -5.68
C THR A 169 8.29 -19.70 -5.08
N PRO A 170 9.32 -20.49 -4.71
CA PRO A 170 10.51 -20.00 -3.99
C PRO A 170 11.35 -18.98 -4.79
N GLN A 171 11.18 -18.93 -6.11
CA GLN A 171 11.85 -17.96 -6.98
C GLN A 171 11.24 -16.55 -6.84
N ARG A 172 9.96 -16.44 -6.48
CA ARG A 172 9.26 -15.16 -6.36
C ARG A 172 9.68 -14.40 -5.11
N LEU A 173 9.68 -13.09 -5.24
CA LEU A 173 9.98 -12.17 -4.14
C LEU A 173 8.68 -11.78 -3.45
N ILE A 174 8.52 -12.18 -2.19
CA ILE A 174 7.29 -11.95 -1.44
C ILE A 174 7.33 -10.57 -0.79
N VAL A 175 6.27 -9.79 -0.96
CA VAL A 175 5.99 -8.54 -0.26
C VAL A 175 4.62 -8.66 0.41
N VAL A 176 4.57 -8.53 1.73
CA VAL A 176 3.31 -8.50 2.50
C VAL A 176 3.09 -7.08 2.99
N ALA A 177 1.90 -6.53 2.77
CA ALA A 177 1.55 -5.20 3.27
C ALA A 177 0.13 -5.16 3.84
N GLY A 178 -0.04 -4.43 4.94
CA GLY A 178 -1.35 -4.27 5.54
C GLY A 178 -1.33 -4.05 7.05
N ASP A 179 -2.53 -4.02 7.63
CA ASP A 179 -2.70 -3.98 9.09
C ASP A 179 -2.30 -5.34 9.69
N LEU A 180 -1.14 -5.38 10.32
CA LEU A 180 -0.58 -6.55 11.00
C LEU A 180 -0.63 -6.43 12.52
N TYR A 181 -1.38 -5.46 13.06
CA TYR A 181 -1.50 -5.29 14.50
C TYR A 181 -2.05 -6.55 15.17
N GLY A 182 -1.28 -7.08 16.11
CA GLY A 182 -1.62 -8.32 16.82
C GLY A 182 -1.34 -9.61 16.05
N ILE A 183 -0.74 -9.54 14.88
CA ILE A 183 -0.30 -10.72 14.11
C ILE A 183 1.15 -11.04 14.46
N ASN A 184 1.43 -12.31 14.78
CA ASN A 184 2.81 -12.79 14.89
C ASN A 184 3.32 -13.14 13.49
N TYR A 185 4.14 -12.24 12.91
CA TYR A 185 4.72 -12.38 11.58
C TYR A 185 6.19 -12.83 11.55
N GLU A 186 6.84 -12.96 12.70
CA GLU A 186 8.24 -13.43 12.80
C GLU A 186 8.44 -14.80 12.13
N GLN A 187 7.40 -15.65 12.23
CA GLN A 187 7.38 -16.99 11.63
C GLN A 187 7.32 -16.99 10.10
N PHE A 188 7.06 -15.84 9.45
CA PHE A 188 6.94 -15.80 7.98
C PHE A 188 8.28 -15.92 7.25
N GLY A 189 9.39 -15.79 7.98
CA GLY A 189 10.72 -15.83 7.38
C GLY A 189 11.06 -14.62 6.51
N LEU A 190 10.22 -13.56 6.56
CA LEU A 190 10.40 -12.29 5.89
C LEU A 190 11.11 -11.29 6.81
N SER A 191 11.63 -10.21 6.23
CA SER A 191 12.15 -9.06 6.97
C SER A 191 11.05 -8.02 7.15
N GLU A 192 10.94 -7.45 8.34
CA GLU A 192 10.07 -6.28 8.56
C GLU A 192 10.78 -5.03 8.05
N ALA A 193 10.37 -4.57 6.87
CA ALA A 193 10.98 -3.42 6.22
C ALA A 193 10.63 -2.07 6.92
N THR A 194 9.52 -2.01 7.64
CA THR A 194 9.08 -0.83 8.42
C THR A 194 9.69 -0.74 9.82
N ALA A 195 10.46 -1.73 10.27
CA ALA A 195 11.00 -1.79 11.63
C ALA A 195 11.91 -0.60 11.97
N GLU A 196 12.75 -0.16 11.04
CA GLU A 196 13.65 0.98 11.26
C GLU A 196 12.88 2.28 11.53
N ALA A 197 11.84 2.55 10.74
CA ALA A 197 10.95 3.71 10.93
C ALA A 197 10.23 3.62 12.30
N GLU A 198 9.71 2.46 12.67
CA GLU A 198 9.06 2.25 13.96
C GLU A 198 10.03 2.47 15.13
N HIS A 199 11.26 1.95 15.04
CA HIS A 199 12.31 2.17 16.06
C HIS A 199 12.74 3.64 16.15
N ALA A 200 12.65 4.39 15.05
CA ALA A 200 12.87 5.85 15.04
C ALA A 200 11.70 6.64 15.64
N GLY A 201 10.64 5.97 16.10
CA GLY A 201 9.44 6.57 16.68
C GLY A 201 8.40 7.02 15.66
N HIS A 202 8.56 6.65 14.38
CA HIS A 202 7.56 6.93 13.36
C HIS A 202 6.42 5.91 13.46
N GLY A 203 5.20 6.40 13.59
CA GLY A 203 3.99 5.60 13.55
C GLY A 203 3.08 6.04 12.39
N ASN A 204 2.22 5.15 11.94
CA ASN A 204 1.26 5.50 10.90
C ASN A 204 -0.14 5.81 11.44
N THR A 205 -0.36 5.66 12.74
CA THR A 205 -1.62 6.00 13.41
C THR A 205 -1.38 6.40 14.86
N VAL A 206 -2.33 7.13 15.45
CA VAL A 206 -2.33 7.41 16.89
C VAL A 206 -3.34 6.50 17.58
N TYR A 207 -2.87 5.72 18.54
CA TYR A 207 -3.69 4.82 19.33
C TYR A 207 -3.44 5.03 20.82
N ARG A 208 -4.50 5.39 21.57
CA ARG A 208 -4.44 5.73 23.00
C ARG A 208 -3.42 6.84 23.32
N GLY A 209 -3.32 7.83 22.42
CA GLY A 209 -2.42 8.98 22.57
C GLY A 209 -0.95 8.72 22.19
N GLU A 210 -0.64 7.55 21.65
CA GLU A 210 0.71 7.19 21.23
C GLU A 210 0.75 6.84 19.74
N TRP A 211 1.81 7.26 19.07
CA TRP A 211 2.09 6.84 17.71
C TRP A 211 2.40 5.35 17.66
N ARG A 212 1.78 4.64 16.72
CA ARG A 212 1.94 3.20 16.51
C ARG A 212 2.05 2.88 15.03
N MET A 213 2.80 1.83 14.70
CA MET A 213 2.90 1.28 13.36
C MET A 213 1.98 0.06 13.25
N PHE A 214 0.70 0.27 12.85
CA PHE A 214 -0.26 -0.82 12.68
C PHE A 214 -0.15 -1.45 11.30
N ASP A 215 0.01 -0.61 10.27
CA ASP A 215 0.28 -1.09 8.94
C ASP A 215 1.78 -1.33 8.81
N LYS A 216 2.15 -2.45 8.23
CA LYS A 216 3.55 -2.86 8.05
C LYS A 216 3.80 -3.32 6.64
N ILE A 217 5.05 -3.26 6.22
CA ILE A 217 5.56 -3.88 5.01
C ILE A 217 6.60 -4.91 5.42
N LEU A 218 6.35 -6.17 5.06
CA LEU A 218 7.31 -7.26 5.19
C LEU A 218 7.83 -7.60 3.80
N THR A 219 9.12 -7.85 3.68
CA THR A 219 9.75 -8.15 2.39
C THR A 219 10.59 -9.40 2.47
N ASP A 220 10.77 -10.03 1.33
CA ASP A 220 11.78 -11.08 1.18
C ASP A 220 13.16 -10.58 1.63
N LYS A 221 13.91 -11.43 2.34
CA LYS A 221 15.24 -11.09 2.87
C LYS A 221 16.31 -10.81 1.80
N ARG A 222 16.00 -11.13 0.54
CA ARG A 222 16.86 -10.81 -0.60
C ARG A 222 16.86 -9.33 -0.97
N PHE A 223 15.93 -8.53 -0.41
CA PHE A 223 15.91 -7.09 -0.61
C PHE A 223 16.74 -6.34 0.42
N ALA A 224 17.46 -5.33 -0.03
CA ALA A 224 17.74 -4.16 0.80
C ALA A 224 16.54 -3.20 0.67
N THR A 225 16.17 -2.57 1.78
CA THR A 225 14.96 -1.75 1.85
C THR A 225 15.22 -0.42 2.55
N HIS A 226 14.46 0.59 2.14
CA HIS A 226 14.29 1.83 2.89
C HIS A 226 12.81 2.17 2.94
N CYS A 227 12.23 2.11 4.13
CA CYS A 227 10.80 2.32 4.34
C CYS A 227 10.56 3.38 5.41
N ASP A 228 9.50 4.16 5.22
CA ASP A 228 9.09 5.18 6.18
C ASP A 228 7.59 5.45 6.10
N VAL A 229 7.12 6.30 7.00
CA VAL A 229 5.75 6.84 7.00
C VAL A 229 5.70 8.09 6.14
N TYR A 230 4.73 8.16 5.23
CA TYR A 230 4.48 9.34 4.43
C TYR A 230 3.68 10.37 5.23
N ALA A 231 4.37 11.18 6.03
CA ALA A 231 3.78 12.25 6.81
C ALA A 231 3.93 13.60 6.10
N ARG A 232 2.79 14.26 5.83
CA ARG A 232 2.74 15.64 5.31
C ARG A 232 1.82 16.46 6.17
N HIS A 233 2.15 17.74 6.39
CA HIS A 233 1.39 18.64 7.26
C HIS A 233 -0.10 18.73 6.91
N TRP A 234 -0.46 18.64 5.63
CA TRP A 234 -1.85 18.70 5.17
C TRP A 234 -2.65 17.41 5.43
N LEU A 235 -1.98 16.30 5.79
CA LEU A 235 -2.62 15.06 6.26
C LEU A 235 -2.88 15.07 7.77
N LEU A 236 -2.30 16.02 8.48
CA LEU A 236 -2.37 16.10 9.93
C LEU A 236 -3.40 17.15 10.36
N ASP A 237 -3.95 16.95 11.52
CA ASP A 237 -4.76 17.96 12.21
C ASP A 237 -3.86 18.94 13.01
N ARG A 238 -4.49 19.87 13.73
CA ARG A 238 -3.77 20.87 14.55
C ARG A 238 -3.00 20.28 15.74
N ASN A 239 -3.28 19.01 16.11
CA ASN A 239 -2.55 18.30 17.16
C ASN A 239 -1.38 17.51 16.59
N GLY A 240 -1.18 17.53 15.27
CA GLY A 240 -0.16 16.75 14.57
C GLY A 240 -0.55 15.29 14.37
N GLU A 241 -1.83 14.92 14.54
CA GLU A 241 -2.35 13.57 14.34
C GLU A 241 -2.98 13.41 12.95
N PRO A 242 -3.06 12.18 12.38
CA PRO A 242 -3.72 11.95 11.10
C PRO A 242 -5.16 12.45 11.14
N ARG A 243 -5.53 13.32 10.19
CA ARG A 243 -6.87 13.91 10.12
C ARG A 243 -7.86 12.91 9.52
N PRO A 244 -8.81 12.34 10.31
CA PRO A 244 -9.74 11.34 9.85
C PRO A 244 -10.84 11.94 8.97
N THR A 245 -11.54 11.10 8.20
CA THR A 245 -12.80 11.49 7.55
C THR A 245 -13.89 11.75 8.59
N PHE A 246 -13.99 10.85 9.57
CA PHE A 246 -14.90 10.95 10.71
C PHE A 246 -14.20 10.59 12.01
N ASN A 247 -14.62 11.22 13.10
CA ASN A 247 -14.33 10.80 14.46
C ASN A 247 -15.65 10.69 15.28
N ARG A 248 -15.55 10.58 16.60
CA ARG A 248 -16.72 10.49 17.49
C ARG A 248 -17.61 11.73 17.47
N GLU A 249 -17.06 12.88 17.12
CA GLU A 249 -17.78 14.17 17.06
C GLU A 249 -18.42 14.41 15.67
N GLY A 250 -18.17 13.54 14.68
CA GLY A 250 -18.72 13.61 13.32
C GLY A 250 -17.69 13.82 12.23
N TYR A 251 -18.11 14.44 11.13
CA TYR A 251 -17.30 14.67 9.93
C TYR A 251 -16.17 15.68 10.18
N LYS A 252 -14.95 15.30 9.80
CA LYS A 252 -13.73 16.11 9.93
C LYS A 252 -13.11 16.49 8.58
N GLY A 253 -13.52 15.82 7.50
CA GLY A 253 -13.08 16.10 6.14
C GLY A 253 -11.61 15.81 5.85
N GLY A 254 -10.99 14.96 6.68
CA GLY A 254 -9.66 14.41 6.40
C GLY A 254 -9.74 13.16 5.54
N VAL A 255 -8.58 12.62 5.17
CA VAL A 255 -8.49 11.46 4.26
C VAL A 255 -8.55 10.16 5.03
N SER A 256 -7.78 10.00 6.09
CA SER A 256 -7.74 8.77 6.88
C SER A 256 -7.22 9.06 8.29
N ARG A 257 -7.56 8.18 9.24
CA ARG A 257 -6.94 8.14 10.57
C ARG A 257 -5.57 7.46 10.58
N LYS A 258 -5.10 7.02 9.42
CA LYS A 258 -3.78 6.45 9.21
C LYS A 258 -3.01 7.26 8.19
N LEU A 259 -1.69 7.26 8.28
CA LEU A 259 -0.79 7.78 7.27
C LEU A 259 -0.34 6.63 6.36
N PRO A 260 -0.08 6.90 5.07
CA PRO A 260 0.53 5.90 4.20
C PRO A 260 1.92 5.51 4.69
N ILE A 261 2.32 4.27 4.39
CA ILE A 261 3.68 3.79 4.52
C ILE A 261 4.24 3.49 3.13
N PHE A 262 5.52 3.71 2.93
CA PHE A 262 6.16 3.44 1.66
C PHE A 262 7.50 2.73 1.84
N CYS A 263 7.93 2.06 0.80
CA CYS A 263 9.16 1.31 0.78
C CYS A 263 9.83 1.37 -0.59
N TYR A 264 11.13 1.60 -0.61
CA TYR A 264 11.99 1.33 -1.76
C TYR A 264 12.72 0.01 -1.52
N MET A 265 12.71 -0.87 -2.52
CA MET A 265 13.32 -2.20 -2.51
C MET A 265 14.32 -2.32 -3.67
N TRP A 266 15.52 -2.86 -3.46
CA TRP A 266 16.54 -3.07 -4.48
C TRP A 266 17.40 -4.31 -4.26
#